data_c33464005149ff336b372130377b7150
#
_entry.id   c33464005149ff336b372130377b7150
#
_cell.length_a   1.000
_cell.length_b   1.000
_cell.length_c   1.000
_cell.angle_alpha   90.00
_cell.angle_beta   90.00
_cell.angle_gamma   90.00
#
_symmetry.space_group_name_H-M   'P 1'
#
loop_
_entity.id
_entity.type
_entity.pdbx_description
1 polymer ?
#
loop_
_entity_poly.entity_id
_entity_poly.type
_entity_poly.pdbx_seq_one_letter_code
_entity_poly.pdbx_strand_id
1 'polypeptide(L)' 'MKSKISPQHYSKYKIEPITFILANDLDFCQGNIIKYVLRYKDKNGLEDLHKAKQNIEFLIKKLGDKNV' A
#
# COMPACT_ATOMS: atom_id res chain seq x y z
N MET A 1 4.10 8.35 -21.71
CA MET A 1 4.10 8.57 -21.25
C MET A 1 4.31 8.78 -20.37
N LYS A 2 4.50 8.68 -20.15
CA LYS A 2 4.72 8.78 -19.44
C LYS A 2 4.95 9.37 -18.58
N SER A 3 4.91 9.48 -18.51
CA SER A 3 5.37 10.11 -17.71
C SER A 3 4.89 11.25 -17.16
N LYS A 4 4.01 11.66 -17.39
CA LYS A 4 3.49 12.64 -16.80
C LYS A 4 3.02 12.32 -15.52
N ILE A 5 2.94 11.20 -15.16
CA ILE A 5 2.55 10.85 -13.91
C ILE A 5 3.60 11.29 -13.03
N SER A 6 3.40 11.86 -11.98
CA SER A 6 4.33 12.42 -11.16
C SER A 6 5.41 11.49 -10.70
N PRO A 7 6.43 11.45 -11.34
CA PRO A 7 7.45 10.48 -11.06
C PRO A 7 8.26 10.76 -9.82
N GLN A 8 8.23 11.95 -9.34
CA GLN A 8 9.03 12.22 -8.19
C GLN A 8 8.63 11.40 -7.00
N HIS A 9 7.37 11.07 -6.89
CA HIS A 9 6.92 10.32 -5.74
C HIS A 9 7.45 8.92 -5.71
N TYR A 10 7.66 8.36 -6.87
CA TYR A 10 8.01 6.96 -6.93
C TYR A 10 9.47 6.74 -7.20
N SER A 11 10.14 7.75 -7.71
CA SER A 11 11.52 7.56 -8.07
C SER A 11 12.43 7.37 -6.87
N LYS A 12 11.93 7.58 -5.66
CA LYS A 12 12.76 7.37 -4.49
C LYS A 12 12.95 5.88 -4.22
N TYR A 13 12.18 5.03 -4.85
CA TYR A 13 12.32 3.59 -4.66
C TYR A 13 12.90 2.97 -5.93
N LYS A 14 13.70 1.95 -5.75
CA LYS A 14 14.28 1.28 -6.90
C LYS A 14 13.20 0.65 -7.77
N ILE A 15 12.17 0.15 -7.15
CA ILE A 15 11.04 -0.39 -7.89
C ILE A 15 9.83 0.37 -7.40
N GLU A 16 9.09 0.93 -8.31
CA GLU A 16 7.90 1.67 -7.92
C GLU A 16 6.91 0.74 -7.24
N PRO A 17 6.33 1.18 -6.13
CA PRO A 17 5.38 0.34 -5.41
C PRO A 17 4.26 -0.20 -6.27
N ILE A 18 3.69 0.63 -7.14
CA ILE A 18 2.60 0.15 -7.98
C ILE A 18 3.07 -0.94 -8.94
N THR A 19 4.29 -0.83 -9.43
CA THR A 19 4.84 -1.85 -10.30
C THR A 19 4.96 -3.18 -9.57
N PHE A 20 5.46 -3.13 -8.34
CA PHE A 20 5.60 -4.33 -7.54
C PHE A 20 4.24 -4.95 -7.23
N ILE A 21 3.29 -4.11 -6.85
CA ILE A 21 1.96 -4.59 -6.49
C ILE A 21 1.30 -5.29 -7.66
N LEU A 22 1.35 -4.66 -8.82
CA LEU A 22 0.71 -5.23 -10.00
C LEU A 22 1.43 -6.47 -10.50
N ALA A 23 2.76 -6.44 -10.48
CA ALA A 23 3.54 -7.57 -10.97
C ALA A 23 3.32 -8.82 -10.14
N ASN A 24 2.98 -8.65 -8.87
CA ASN A 24 2.78 -9.78 -7.98
C ASN A 24 1.32 -10.09 -7.73
N ASP A 25 0.44 -9.44 -8.47
CA ASP A 25 -1.01 -9.67 -8.36
C ASP A 25 -1.52 -9.54 -6.94
N LEU A 26 -1.04 -8.54 -6.23
CA LEU A 26 -1.49 -8.33 -4.87
C LEU A 26 -2.90 -7.74 -4.88
N ASP A 27 -3.67 -8.05 -3.85
CA ASP A 27 -5.03 -7.55 -3.81
C ASP A 27 -5.06 -6.11 -3.30
N PHE A 28 -6.25 -5.56 -3.24
CA PHE A 28 -6.46 -4.18 -2.86
C PHE A 28 -5.91 -3.87 -1.46
N CYS A 29 -6.20 -4.72 -0.49
CA CYS A 29 -5.73 -4.48 0.87
C CYS A 29 -4.22 -4.59 0.97
N GLN A 30 -3.64 -5.61 0.34
CA GLN A 30 -2.19 -5.75 0.34
C GLN A 30 -1.53 -4.55 -0.30
N GLY A 31 -2.06 -4.10 -1.43
CA GLY A 31 -1.51 -2.95 -2.12
C GLY A 31 -1.61 -1.69 -1.27
N ASN A 32 -2.74 -1.48 -0.62
CA ASN A 32 -2.91 -0.32 0.24
C ASN A 32 -1.97 -0.34 1.42
N ILE A 33 -1.78 -1.51 2.03
CA ILE A 33 -0.87 -1.61 3.16
C ILE A 33 0.53 -1.19 2.74
N ILE A 34 0.99 -1.70 1.61
CA ILE A 34 2.32 -1.36 1.12
C ILE A 34 2.40 0.13 0.84
N LYS A 35 1.40 0.66 0.15
CA LYS A 35 1.40 2.07 -0.21
C LYS A 35 1.48 2.97 1.02
N TYR A 36 0.64 2.73 1.99
CA TYR A 36 0.59 3.61 3.15
C TYR A 36 1.84 3.48 4.02
N VAL A 37 2.35 2.26 4.17
CA VAL A 37 3.55 2.07 4.97
C VAL A 37 4.75 2.75 4.32
N LEU A 38 4.81 2.73 3.01
CA LEU A 38 5.95 3.34 2.33
C LEU A 38 5.91 4.85 2.35
N ARG A 39 4.71 5.43 2.39
CA ARG A 39 4.63 6.88 2.22
C ARG A 39 4.43 7.68 3.50
N TYR A 40 4.22 7.04 4.61
CA TYR A 40 3.80 7.78 5.81
C TYR A 40 4.76 8.89 6.21
N LYS A 41 6.04 8.71 5.99
CA LYS A 41 7.02 9.72 6.38
C LYS A 41 6.89 10.98 5.54
N ASP A 42 6.47 10.84 4.30
CA ASP A 42 6.41 11.97 3.39
C ASP A 42 5.03 12.54 3.21
N LYS A 43 4.05 11.89 3.78
CA LYS A 43 2.67 12.34 3.58
C LYS A 43 1.98 12.58 4.90
N ASN A 44 1.09 11.71 5.28
CA ASN A 44 0.22 11.97 6.40
C ASN A 44 0.64 11.32 7.71
N GLY A 45 1.83 10.79 7.78
CA GLY A 45 2.36 10.29 9.04
C GLY A 45 1.48 9.26 9.70
N LEU A 46 1.09 9.56 10.93
CA LEU A 46 0.31 8.63 11.71
C LEU A 46 -0.99 8.23 11.03
N GLU A 47 -1.60 9.14 10.32
CA GLU A 47 -2.84 8.83 9.63
C GLU A 47 -2.63 7.74 8.59
N ASP A 48 -1.52 7.79 7.86
CA ASP A 48 -1.22 6.76 6.88
C ASP A 48 -0.98 5.41 7.56
N LEU A 49 -0.32 5.42 8.71
CA LEU A 49 -0.11 4.18 9.43
C LEU A 49 -1.42 3.59 9.93
N HIS A 50 -2.34 4.44 10.35
CA HIS A 50 -3.66 3.95 10.75
C HIS A 50 -4.42 3.37 9.56
N LYS A 51 -4.24 3.95 8.38
CA LYS A 51 -4.89 3.40 7.20
C LYS A 51 -4.30 2.04 6.83
N ALA A 52 -2.99 1.89 6.98
CA ALA A 52 -2.37 0.60 6.75
C ALA A 52 -2.92 -0.43 7.75
N LYS A 53 -3.02 -0.01 9.01
CA LYS A 53 -3.54 -0.89 10.05
C LYS A 53 -4.98 -1.30 9.74
N GLN A 54 -5.80 -0.36 9.28
CA GLN A 54 -7.17 -0.66 8.95
C GLN A 54 -7.28 -1.70 7.86
N ASN A 55 -6.42 -1.62 6.86
CA ASN A 55 -6.42 -2.61 5.80
C ASN A 55 -5.99 -3.98 6.30
N ILE A 56 -5.05 -3.99 7.25
CA ILE A 56 -4.65 -5.25 7.87
C ILE A 56 -5.81 -5.83 8.66
N GLU A 57 -6.57 -4.98 9.34
CA GLU A 57 -7.70 -5.45 10.11
C GLU A 57 -8.79 -6.06 9.22
N PHE A 58 -8.98 -5.49 8.04
CA PHE A 58 -9.91 -6.09 7.10
C PHE A 58 -9.49 -7.52 6.75
N LEU A 59 -8.20 -7.72 6.53
CA LEU A 59 -7.71 -9.04 6.19
C LEU A 59 -7.84 -10.01 7.35
N ILE A 60 -7.54 -9.53 8.55
CA ILE A 60 -7.65 -10.36 9.74
C ILE A 60 -9.08 -10.80 9.94
N LYS A 61 -10.01 -9.84 9.80
CA LYS A 61 -11.40 -10.16 9.99
C LYS A 61 -11.88 -11.16 8.96
N LYS A 62 -11.44 -10.98 7.74
CA LYS A 62 -11.85 -11.88 6.67
C LYS A 62 -11.43 -13.32 6.95
N LEU A 63 -10.19 -13.49 7.39
CA LEU A 63 -9.68 -14.82 7.70
C LEU A 63 -10.21 -15.34 9.04
N GLY A 64 -10.27 -14.44 10.01
CA GLY A 64 -10.74 -14.83 11.32
C GLY A 64 -12.18 -15.28 11.33
N ASP A 65 -13.00 -14.59 10.54
CA ASP A 65 -14.38 -14.96 10.46
C ASP A 65 -14.53 -16.37 9.91
N LYS A 66 -13.62 -16.77 9.05
CA LYS A 66 -13.69 -18.11 8.50
C LYS A 66 -13.17 -19.15 9.48
N ASN A 67 -12.24 -18.75 10.32
CA ASN A 67 -11.63 -19.67 11.23
C ASN A 67 -12.36 -19.79 12.55
N VAL A 68 -13.28 -18.91 12.77
CA VAL A 68 -14.04 -18.95 13.99
C VAL A 68 -15.30 -19.80 13.81
#